data_0369e75028c67f91bb20f9ddd41978f3
#
_entry.id   0369e75028c67f91bb20f9ddd41978f3
#
_cell.length_a   1.000
_cell.length_b   1.000
_cell.length_c   1.000
_cell.angle_alpha   90.00
_cell.angle_beta   90.00
_cell.angle_gamma   90.00
#
_symmetry.space_group_name_H-M   'P 1'
#
loop_
_entity.id
_entity.type
_entity.pdbx_description
1 polymer ?
#
loop_
_entity_poly.entity_id
_entity_poly.type
_entity_poly.pdbx_seq_one_letter_code
_entity_poly.pdbx_strand_id
1 'polypeptide(L)'
;MQKIDIKEIPTSPGIYIFKDEYEEPLYVGKAKNLRKRVPSYFREKSSWKIKRLVAESKDLSFVVSKNEADALLAEYSFIQEYKPKYNVQFKDDKSYPYVTLSNEEWPRAYISRRISQRNKNFGPFPFIGSARRSLDHLINIFPVRTCSKNVFERHQKLEKACLLYDIKKCAGPCIGAISETDYKELTSKLENFYSGKSDQYIDEKVNEMMSFSKNQEYEKAQQAKNIICLLYTSDAADDDR
;
A
#
# COMPACT_ATOMS: atom_id res chain seq x y z
N MET A 1 12.31 -25.02 -25.09
CA MET A 1 12.81 -24.57 -23.78
C MET A 1 13.96 -25.49 -23.36
N GLN A 2 15.15 -24.98 -23.06
CA GLN A 2 16.24 -25.77 -22.48
C GLN A 2 15.73 -26.45 -21.20
N LYS A 3 16.18 -27.68 -20.93
CA LYS A 3 15.86 -28.35 -19.65
C LYS A 3 16.43 -27.50 -18.52
N ILE A 4 15.54 -26.78 -17.82
CA ILE A 4 15.92 -26.03 -16.63
C ILE A 4 16.31 -27.04 -15.56
N ASP A 5 17.56 -27.00 -15.12
CA ASP A 5 17.98 -27.81 -13.97
C ASP A 5 17.28 -27.24 -12.72
N ILE A 6 16.40 -28.05 -12.11
CA ILE A 6 15.66 -27.66 -10.90
C ILE A 6 16.61 -27.23 -9.77
N LYS A 7 17.86 -27.71 -9.79
CA LYS A 7 18.87 -27.38 -8.80
C LYS A 7 19.36 -25.93 -8.91
N GLU A 8 19.29 -25.32 -10.10
CA GLU A 8 19.68 -23.95 -10.34
C GLU A 8 18.61 -22.95 -9.91
N ILE A 9 17.35 -23.41 -9.68
CA ILE A 9 16.28 -22.54 -9.22
C ILE A 9 16.49 -22.15 -7.75
N PRO A 10 16.44 -20.85 -7.39
CA PRO A 10 16.58 -20.41 -6.00
C PRO A 10 15.50 -20.98 -5.07
N THR A 11 15.83 -21.25 -3.81
CA THR A 11 14.85 -21.67 -2.79
C THR A 11 14.17 -20.50 -2.10
N SER A 12 14.60 -19.28 -2.41
CA SER A 12 14.13 -18.01 -1.82
C SER A 12 12.76 -17.60 -2.36
N PRO A 13 12.05 -16.67 -1.68
CA PRO A 13 10.92 -15.97 -2.26
C PRO A 13 11.36 -15.10 -3.45
N GLY A 14 10.45 -14.85 -4.37
CA GLY A 14 10.75 -14.04 -5.55
C GLY A 14 9.71 -14.18 -6.65
N ILE A 15 10.02 -13.59 -7.80
CA ILE A 15 9.24 -13.73 -9.02
C ILE A 15 9.96 -14.60 -10.05
N TYR A 16 9.16 -15.25 -10.88
CA TYR A 16 9.62 -16.00 -12.05
C TYR A 16 8.92 -15.45 -13.29
N ILE A 17 9.67 -15.35 -14.39
CA ILE A 17 9.26 -14.70 -15.61
C ILE A 17 9.47 -15.66 -16.76
N PHE A 18 8.37 -16.12 -17.37
CA PHE A 18 8.40 -16.85 -18.63
C PHE A 18 8.54 -15.90 -19.79
N LYS A 19 9.52 -16.10 -20.65
CA LYS A 19 9.84 -15.24 -21.78
C LYS A 19 9.72 -16.01 -23.11
N ASP A 20 9.43 -15.27 -24.18
CA ASP A 20 9.44 -15.79 -25.54
C ASP A 20 10.85 -15.81 -26.16
N GLU A 21 10.92 -16.03 -27.48
CA GLU A 21 12.17 -16.03 -28.25
C GLU A 21 12.81 -14.63 -28.43
N TYR A 22 12.07 -13.56 -28.16
CA TYR A 22 12.51 -12.17 -28.21
C TYR A 22 12.83 -11.60 -26.82
N GLU A 23 12.89 -12.48 -25.79
CA GLU A 23 13.06 -12.12 -24.38
C GLU A 23 11.89 -11.31 -23.79
N GLU A 24 10.77 -11.20 -24.50
CA GLU A 24 9.59 -10.50 -24.00
C GLU A 24 8.84 -11.34 -22.95
N PRO A 25 8.41 -10.71 -21.83
CA PRO A 25 7.68 -11.40 -20.78
C PRO A 25 6.31 -11.90 -21.26
N LEU A 26 6.11 -13.21 -21.25
CA LEU A 26 4.81 -13.85 -21.51
C LEU A 26 3.97 -13.98 -20.26
N TYR A 27 4.62 -14.27 -19.13
CA TYR A 27 3.96 -14.45 -17.84
C TYR A 27 4.93 -14.13 -16.68
N VAL A 28 4.45 -13.44 -15.69
CA VAL A 28 5.14 -13.18 -14.42
C VAL A 28 4.33 -13.79 -13.29
N GLY A 29 4.99 -14.47 -12.36
CA GLY A 29 4.34 -15.01 -11.18
C GLY A 29 5.25 -14.97 -9.97
N LYS A 30 4.67 -14.89 -8.78
CA LYS A 30 5.41 -14.92 -7.52
C LYS A 30 5.43 -16.29 -6.87
N ALA A 31 6.44 -16.51 -6.05
CA ALA A 31 6.53 -17.69 -5.20
C ALA A 31 7.17 -17.37 -3.85
N LYS A 32 6.68 -18.00 -2.78
CA LYS A 32 7.36 -18.04 -1.48
C LYS A 32 8.64 -18.89 -1.53
N ASN A 33 8.68 -19.85 -2.45
CA ASN A 33 9.83 -20.68 -2.76
C ASN A 33 9.80 -21.01 -4.25
N LEU A 34 10.71 -20.39 -5.01
CA LEU A 34 10.77 -20.52 -6.48
C LEU A 34 10.99 -21.99 -6.90
N ARG A 35 11.92 -22.70 -6.25
CA ARG A 35 12.26 -24.10 -6.56
C ARG A 35 11.08 -25.06 -6.37
N LYS A 36 10.19 -24.80 -5.41
CA LYS A 36 8.98 -25.59 -5.19
C LYS A 36 7.87 -25.23 -6.17
N ARG A 37 7.78 -23.96 -6.57
CA ARG A 37 6.68 -23.45 -7.39
C ARG A 37 6.85 -23.74 -8.87
N VAL A 38 8.00 -23.42 -9.44
CA VAL A 38 8.24 -23.48 -10.89
C VAL A 38 8.01 -24.88 -11.49
N PRO A 39 8.45 -25.99 -10.87
CA PRO A 39 8.20 -27.31 -11.44
C PRO A 39 6.72 -27.67 -11.60
N SER A 40 5.82 -26.99 -10.88
CA SER A 40 4.38 -27.24 -11.01
C SER A 40 3.81 -26.91 -12.39
N TYR A 41 4.47 -26.05 -13.15
CA TYR A 41 4.08 -25.68 -14.52
C TYR A 41 4.35 -26.80 -15.54
N PHE A 42 5.31 -27.66 -15.24
CA PHE A 42 5.76 -28.75 -16.14
C PHE A 42 5.09 -30.10 -15.85
N ARG A 43 4.09 -30.12 -14.96
CA ARG A 43 3.36 -31.37 -14.64
C ARG A 43 2.39 -31.74 -15.76
N GLU A 44 2.24 -33.03 -16.03
CA GLU A 44 1.34 -33.55 -17.08
C GLU A 44 -0.13 -33.12 -16.88
N LYS A 45 -0.60 -33.04 -15.63
CA LYS A 45 -1.95 -32.64 -15.26
C LYS A 45 -2.20 -31.14 -15.30
N SER A 46 -1.29 -30.32 -15.84
CA SER A 46 -1.46 -28.88 -15.95
C SER A 46 -2.59 -28.53 -16.92
N SER A 47 -3.28 -27.39 -16.65
CA SER A 47 -4.36 -26.91 -17.52
C SER A 47 -3.84 -26.62 -18.94
N TRP A 48 -4.73 -26.63 -19.93
CA TRP A 48 -4.37 -26.36 -21.32
C TRP A 48 -3.70 -24.99 -21.49
N LYS A 49 -4.09 -23.99 -20.68
CA LYS A 49 -3.51 -22.64 -20.67
C LYS A 49 -2.04 -22.67 -20.21
N ILE A 50 -1.74 -23.42 -19.15
CA ILE A 50 -0.36 -23.60 -18.65
C ILE A 50 0.48 -24.35 -19.70
N LYS A 51 -0.06 -25.38 -20.31
CA LYS A 51 0.63 -26.12 -21.38
C LYS A 51 0.99 -25.20 -22.55
N ARG A 52 0.08 -24.30 -22.92
CA ARG A 52 0.30 -23.33 -24.00
C ARG A 52 1.36 -22.28 -23.60
N LEU A 53 1.30 -21.74 -22.38
CA LEU A 53 2.33 -20.86 -21.84
C LEU A 53 3.71 -21.51 -21.94
N VAL A 54 3.86 -22.72 -21.41
CA VAL A 54 5.13 -23.46 -21.45
C VAL A 54 5.60 -23.76 -22.89
N ALA A 55 4.69 -24.06 -23.81
CA ALA A 55 5.03 -24.28 -25.21
C ALA A 55 5.52 -23.01 -25.93
N GLU A 56 4.92 -21.88 -25.68
CA GLU A 56 5.31 -20.57 -26.23
C GLU A 56 6.60 -20.03 -25.59
N SER A 57 6.90 -20.41 -24.34
CA SER A 57 8.09 -19.93 -23.62
C SER A 57 9.38 -20.55 -24.12
N LYS A 58 10.42 -19.74 -24.26
CA LYS A 58 11.79 -20.16 -24.62
C LYS A 58 12.77 -20.04 -23.47
N ASP A 59 12.54 -19.06 -22.59
CA ASP A 59 13.39 -18.80 -21.43
C ASP A 59 12.57 -18.62 -20.14
N LEU A 60 13.24 -18.78 -19.00
CA LEU A 60 12.69 -18.59 -17.67
C LEU A 60 13.74 -17.91 -16.78
N SER A 61 13.45 -16.69 -16.36
CA SER A 61 14.30 -15.92 -15.46
C SER A 61 13.68 -15.75 -14.09
N PHE A 62 14.52 -15.41 -13.08
CA PHE A 62 14.12 -15.28 -11.68
C PHE A 62 14.64 -13.96 -11.11
N VAL A 63 13.81 -13.31 -10.29
CA VAL A 63 14.24 -12.20 -9.43
C VAL A 63 13.97 -12.60 -7.99
N VAL A 64 15.04 -12.75 -7.21
CA VAL A 64 14.95 -13.11 -5.79
C VAL A 64 14.57 -11.88 -4.98
N SER A 65 13.66 -12.04 -4.04
CA SER A 65 13.19 -11.01 -3.12
C SER A 65 13.58 -11.35 -1.68
N LYS A 66 13.67 -10.34 -0.81
CA LYS A 66 13.99 -10.54 0.61
C LYS A 66 12.89 -11.35 1.32
N ASN A 67 11.64 -11.09 0.99
CA ASN A 67 10.47 -11.72 1.62
C ASN A 67 9.30 -11.90 0.61
N GLU A 68 8.19 -12.46 1.06
CA GLU A 68 7.00 -12.69 0.22
C GLU A 68 6.27 -11.38 -0.17
N ALA A 69 6.34 -10.34 0.67
CA ALA A 69 5.73 -9.05 0.40
C ALA A 69 6.46 -8.33 -0.75
N ASP A 70 7.80 -8.33 -0.73
CA ASP A 70 8.62 -7.77 -1.81
C ASP A 70 8.38 -8.53 -3.12
N ALA A 71 8.29 -9.87 -3.07
CA ALA A 71 7.95 -10.67 -4.24
C ALA A 71 6.58 -10.29 -4.84
N LEU A 72 5.62 -9.96 -3.99
CA LEU A 72 4.28 -9.52 -4.39
C LEU A 72 4.30 -8.16 -5.08
N LEU A 73 5.05 -7.20 -4.52
CA LEU A 73 5.22 -5.87 -5.10
C LEU A 73 5.99 -5.93 -6.42
N ALA A 74 7.04 -6.75 -6.48
CA ALA A 74 7.79 -6.99 -7.71
C ALA A 74 6.90 -7.60 -8.81
N GLU A 75 6.11 -8.64 -8.49
CA GLU A 75 5.13 -9.22 -9.43
C GLU A 75 4.19 -8.14 -9.98
N TYR A 76 3.63 -7.31 -9.09
CA TYR A 76 2.73 -6.24 -9.48
C TYR A 76 3.41 -5.22 -10.40
N SER A 77 4.60 -4.72 -10.04
CA SER A 77 5.35 -3.74 -10.83
C SER A 77 5.67 -4.28 -12.23
N PHE A 78 6.18 -5.52 -12.31
CA PHE A 78 6.47 -6.17 -13.60
C PHE A 78 5.22 -6.36 -14.46
N ILE A 79 4.07 -6.75 -13.87
CA ILE A 79 2.82 -6.90 -14.61
C ILE A 79 2.31 -5.55 -15.12
N GLN A 80 2.45 -4.46 -14.35
CA GLN A 80 2.03 -3.12 -14.79
C GLN A 80 2.91 -2.59 -15.92
N GLU A 81 4.21 -2.79 -15.84
CA GLU A 81 5.20 -2.30 -16.80
C GLU A 81 5.10 -3.06 -18.12
N TYR A 82 5.17 -4.40 -18.08
CA TYR A 82 5.27 -5.23 -19.28
C TYR A 82 3.92 -5.75 -19.80
N LYS A 83 2.86 -5.70 -18.99
CA LYS A 83 1.50 -6.19 -19.31
C LYS A 83 1.51 -7.56 -20.00
N PRO A 84 2.15 -8.60 -19.41
CA PRO A 84 2.40 -9.85 -20.08
C PRO A 84 1.11 -10.53 -20.55
N LYS A 85 1.13 -11.08 -21.76
CA LYS A 85 -0.04 -11.67 -22.44
C LYS A 85 -0.83 -12.64 -21.57
N TYR A 86 -0.13 -13.52 -20.84
CA TYR A 86 -0.78 -14.53 -20.01
C TYR A 86 -1.24 -14.00 -18.64
N ASN A 87 -0.65 -12.93 -18.08
CA ASN A 87 -1.16 -12.29 -16.88
C ASN A 87 -2.50 -11.60 -17.15
N VAL A 88 -2.66 -10.99 -18.33
CA VAL A 88 -3.93 -10.36 -18.75
C VAL A 88 -5.02 -11.42 -18.97
N GLN A 89 -4.66 -12.60 -19.52
CA GLN A 89 -5.60 -13.69 -19.78
C GLN A 89 -5.94 -14.52 -18.53
N PHE A 90 -5.01 -14.63 -17.59
CA PHE A 90 -5.20 -15.29 -16.29
C PHE A 90 -5.66 -14.27 -15.23
N LYS A 91 -6.52 -13.32 -15.56
CA LYS A 91 -7.05 -12.36 -14.58
C LYS A 91 -7.29 -13.06 -13.24
N ASP A 92 -6.23 -13.13 -12.44
CA ASP A 92 -6.36 -13.36 -11.03
C ASP A 92 -6.89 -12.03 -10.50
N ASP A 93 -8.13 -12.01 -10.07
CA ASP A 93 -8.90 -10.84 -9.65
C ASP A 93 -8.38 -10.27 -8.31
N LYS A 94 -7.10 -10.47 -8.04
CA LYS A 94 -6.41 -9.95 -6.85
C LYS A 94 -6.00 -8.50 -7.08
N SER A 95 -7.00 -7.63 -7.08
CA SER A 95 -6.74 -6.20 -6.97
C SER A 95 -6.14 -5.91 -5.58
N TYR A 96 -4.95 -5.32 -5.59
CA TYR A 96 -4.25 -4.91 -4.36
C TYR A 96 -5.04 -3.83 -3.61
N PRO A 97 -4.96 -3.80 -2.28
CA PRO A 97 -5.55 -2.71 -1.52
C PRO A 97 -4.72 -1.43 -1.64
N TYR A 98 -5.42 -0.32 -1.69
CA TYR A 98 -4.90 1.04 -1.68
C TYR A 98 -5.52 1.81 -0.53
N VAL A 99 -4.78 2.71 0.07
CA VAL A 99 -5.37 3.79 0.85
C VAL A 99 -5.82 4.85 -0.14
N THR A 100 -7.09 5.23 -0.08
CA THR A 100 -7.72 6.15 -1.03
C THR A 100 -8.19 7.39 -0.28
N LEU A 101 -7.84 8.57 -0.78
CA LEU A 101 -8.38 9.85 -0.36
C LEU A 101 -9.39 10.31 -1.42
N SER A 102 -10.67 10.46 -1.02
CA SER A 102 -11.72 10.86 -1.95
C SER A 102 -11.58 12.31 -2.39
N ASN A 103 -11.99 12.59 -3.64
CA ASN A 103 -12.06 13.94 -4.17
C ASN A 103 -13.45 14.56 -3.89
N GLU A 104 -13.70 14.86 -2.63
CA GLU A 104 -14.90 15.52 -2.12
C GLU A 104 -14.51 16.84 -1.45
N GLU A 105 -15.48 17.72 -1.18
CA GLU A 105 -15.27 18.96 -0.42
C GLU A 105 -14.58 18.69 0.93
N TRP A 106 -15.05 17.66 1.63
CA TRP A 106 -14.45 17.11 2.82
C TRP A 106 -13.85 15.73 2.51
N PRO A 107 -12.59 15.63 2.04
CA PRO A 107 -11.99 14.36 1.65
C PRO A 107 -12.06 13.30 2.75
N ARG A 108 -12.30 12.07 2.33
CA ARG A 108 -12.41 10.89 3.18
C ARG A 108 -11.26 9.95 2.89
N ALA A 109 -10.61 9.43 3.94
CA ALA A 109 -9.62 8.37 3.83
C ALA A 109 -10.27 7.00 4.05
N TYR A 110 -10.03 6.02 3.14
CA TYR A 110 -10.56 4.67 3.23
C TYR A 110 -9.72 3.69 2.42
N ILE A 111 -9.94 2.40 2.63
CA ILE A 111 -9.24 1.36 1.87
C ILE A 111 -10.11 0.90 0.71
N SER A 112 -9.54 0.88 -0.49
CA SER A 112 -10.19 0.40 -1.71
C SER A 112 -9.27 -0.56 -2.47
N ARG A 113 -9.87 -1.53 -3.16
CA ARG A 113 -9.20 -2.33 -4.19
C ARG A 113 -9.48 -1.81 -5.60
N ARG A 114 -10.42 -0.88 -5.73
CA ARG A 114 -10.76 -0.24 -7.02
C ARG A 114 -10.08 1.11 -7.08
N ILE A 115 -9.25 1.30 -8.08
CA ILE A 115 -8.60 2.57 -8.37
C ILE A 115 -9.58 3.43 -9.16
N SER A 116 -9.83 4.65 -8.68
CA SER A 116 -10.58 5.68 -9.42
C SER A 116 -9.62 6.81 -9.76
N GLN A 117 -9.59 7.23 -11.01
CA GLN A 117 -8.77 8.37 -11.46
C GLN A 117 -9.19 9.71 -10.81
N ARG A 118 -10.40 9.78 -10.25
CA ARG A 118 -10.91 10.97 -9.56
C ARG A 118 -10.35 11.11 -8.14
N ASN A 119 -9.91 10.02 -7.55
CA ASN A 119 -9.43 9.95 -6.17
C ASN A 119 -7.91 9.80 -6.16
N LYS A 120 -7.28 10.22 -5.07
CA LYS A 120 -5.86 9.94 -4.83
C LYS A 120 -5.74 8.55 -4.20
N ASN A 121 -4.88 7.70 -4.78
CA ASN A 121 -4.71 6.32 -4.35
C ASN A 121 -3.23 6.09 -4.02
N PHE A 122 -2.96 5.59 -2.82
CA PHE A 122 -1.61 5.35 -2.28
C PHE A 122 -1.41 3.86 -2.07
N GLY A 123 -0.30 3.34 -2.50
CA GLY A 123 0.04 1.91 -2.53
C GLY A 123 0.52 1.49 -3.91
N PRO A 124 0.50 0.21 -4.29
CA PRO A 124 -0.27 -0.90 -3.69
C PRO A 124 0.29 -1.40 -2.36
N PHE A 125 -0.58 -1.82 -1.46
CA PHE A 125 -0.17 -2.52 -0.25
C PHE A 125 -0.19 -4.04 -0.48
N PRO A 126 0.77 -4.81 0.10
CA PRO A 126 0.82 -6.26 -0.07
C PRO A 126 -0.44 -6.96 0.45
N PHE A 127 -0.99 -6.47 1.57
CA PHE A 127 -2.15 -7.06 2.23
C PHE A 127 -3.11 -5.98 2.75
N ILE A 128 -4.40 -6.30 2.82
CA ILE A 128 -5.41 -5.38 3.36
C ILE A 128 -5.13 -5.01 4.84
N GLY A 129 -4.50 -5.91 5.58
CA GLY A 129 -4.09 -5.68 6.97
C GLY A 129 -2.99 -4.62 7.08
N SER A 130 -2.01 -4.59 6.17
CA SER A 130 -0.97 -3.55 6.17
C SER A 130 -1.55 -2.19 5.80
N ALA A 131 -2.37 -2.10 4.75
CA ALA A 131 -3.07 -0.87 4.40
C ALA A 131 -3.92 -0.32 5.55
N ARG A 132 -4.63 -1.22 6.27
CA ARG A 132 -5.46 -0.83 7.41
C ARG A 132 -4.62 -0.32 8.58
N ARG A 133 -3.56 -1.02 8.96
CA ARG A 133 -2.66 -0.57 10.03
C ARG A 133 -2.01 0.77 9.71
N SER A 134 -1.49 0.94 8.48
CA SER A 134 -0.92 2.19 8.03
C SER A 134 -1.93 3.34 8.15
N LEU A 135 -3.16 3.16 7.64
CA LEU A 135 -4.20 4.17 7.75
C LEU A 135 -4.59 4.46 9.21
N ASP A 136 -4.79 3.43 10.04
CA ASP A 136 -5.17 3.57 11.44
C ASP A 136 -4.10 4.32 12.25
N HIS A 137 -2.81 4.11 11.97
CA HIS A 137 -1.70 4.85 12.59
C HIS A 137 -1.72 6.32 12.16
N LEU A 138 -1.87 6.59 10.87
CA LEU A 138 -1.84 7.96 10.36
C LEU A 138 -3.08 8.77 10.75
N ILE A 139 -4.24 8.16 10.93
CA ILE A 139 -5.43 8.83 11.45
C ILE A 139 -5.27 9.30 12.90
N ASN A 140 -4.41 8.68 13.70
CA ASN A 140 -4.09 9.18 15.04
C ASN A 140 -3.24 10.48 14.99
N ILE A 141 -2.50 10.71 13.89
CA ILE A 141 -1.66 11.89 13.68
C ILE A 141 -2.41 12.95 12.87
N PHE A 142 -3.06 12.51 11.81
CA PHE A 142 -3.85 13.31 10.88
C PHE A 142 -5.31 12.85 10.95
N PRO A 143 -6.15 13.37 11.86
CA PRO A 143 -7.51 12.90 12.11
C PRO A 143 -8.48 13.26 10.97
N VAL A 144 -8.18 12.78 9.76
CA VAL A 144 -9.03 12.90 8.58
C VAL A 144 -10.21 11.94 8.72
N ARG A 145 -11.40 12.35 8.29
CA ARG A 145 -12.59 11.51 8.37
C ARG A 145 -12.44 10.21 7.59
N THR A 146 -12.94 9.12 8.16
CA THR A 146 -13.01 7.80 7.51
C THR A 146 -14.44 7.34 7.27
N CYS A 147 -15.44 8.06 7.80
CA CYS A 147 -16.85 7.73 7.70
C CYS A 147 -17.39 7.85 6.27
N SER A 148 -18.43 7.08 5.94
CA SER A 148 -19.11 7.18 4.64
C SER A 148 -19.90 8.50 4.51
N LYS A 149 -20.24 8.87 3.27
CA LYS A 149 -21.04 10.07 2.99
C LYS A 149 -22.35 10.10 3.76
N ASN A 150 -23.07 8.98 3.79
CA ASN A 150 -24.34 8.89 4.52
C ASN A 150 -24.19 9.14 6.03
N VAL A 151 -23.11 8.63 6.63
CA VAL A 151 -22.81 8.86 8.05
C VAL A 151 -22.44 10.32 8.29
N PHE A 152 -21.64 10.91 7.39
CA PHE A 152 -21.25 12.32 7.45
C PHE A 152 -22.49 13.23 7.42
N GLU A 153 -23.35 13.08 6.40
CA GLU A 153 -24.58 13.89 6.24
C GLU A 153 -25.56 13.71 7.41
N ARG A 154 -25.64 12.49 7.97
CA ARG A 154 -26.48 12.24 9.15
C ARG A 154 -25.99 13.04 10.36
N HIS A 155 -24.68 13.04 10.65
CA HIS A 155 -24.13 13.78 11.79
C HIS A 155 -24.18 15.29 11.55
N GLN A 156 -24.02 15.74 10.31
CA GLN A 156 -24.19 17.13 9.93
C GLN A 156 -25.63 17.63 10.21
N LYS A 157 -26.65 16.84 9.82
CA LYS A 157 -28.06 17.20 10.09
C LYS A 157 -28.43 17.18 11.56
N LEU A 158 -27.80 16.30 12.34
CA LEU A 158 -28.04 16.17 13.78
C LEU A 158 -27.23 17.18 14.61
N GLU A 159 -26.30 17.89 13.99
CA GLU A 159 -25.34 18.79 14.65
C GLU A 159 -24.64 18.12 15.87
N LYS A 160 -24.47 16.79 15.79
CA LYS A 160 -23.94 15.99 16.89
C LYS A 160 -22.68 15.23 16.48
N ALA A 161 -21.65 15.35 17.31
CA ALA A 161 -20.39 14.64 17.14
C ALA A 161 -20.59 13.10 17.10
N CYS A 162 -19.72 12.42 16.37
CA CYS A 162 -19.67 10.97 16.35
C CYS A 162 -18.53 10.46 17.25
N LEU A 163 -18.56 9.18 17.58
CA LEU A 163 -17.52 8.55 18.42
C LEU A 163 -16.09 8.79 17.91
N LEU A 164 -15.87 8.83 16.59
CA LEU A 164 -14.53 9.09 16.04
C LEU A 164 -13.99 10.48 16.39
N TYR A 165 -14.88 11.48 16.51
CA TYR A 165 -14.51 12.80 16.99
C TYR A 165 -14.15 12.76 18.48
N ASP A 166 -14.99 12.11 19.30
CA ASP A 166 -14.80 12.03 20.75
C ASP A 166 -13.47 11.33 21.11
N ILE A 167 -13.09 10.30 20.36
CA ILE A 167 -11.80 9.61 20.52
C ILE A 167 -10.63 10.24 19.72
N LYS A 168 -10.80 11.47 19.21
CA LYS A 168 -9.80 12.25 18.46
C LYS A 168 -9.27 11.60 17.18
N LYS A 169 -10.04 10.69 16.58
CA LYS A 169 -9.72 10.05 15.27
C LYS A 169 -10.39 10.74 14.08
N CYS A 170 -11.06 11.86 14.31
CA CYS A 170 -11.66 12.69 13.26
C CYS A 170 -11.69 14.14 13.74
N ALA A 171 -11.33 15.08 12.87
CA ALA A 171 -11.36 16.51 13.17
C ALA A 171 -12.76 17.13 13.22
N GLY A 172 -13.83 16.34 12.95
CA GLY A 172 -15.22 16.77 13.08
C GLY A 172 -15.73 17.76 12.03
N PRO A 173 -15.39 17.60 10.72
CA PRO A 173 -15.87 18.54 9.70
C PRO A 173 -17.40 18.56 9.55
N CYS A 174 -18.09 17.46 9.89
CA CYS A 174 -19.56 17.41 9.84
C CYS A 174 -20.27 18.27 10.89
N ILE A 175 -19.60 18.67 11.95
CA ILE A 175 -20.14 19.54 13.02
C ILE A 175 -19.47 20.91 13.02
N GLY A 176 -18.70 21.25 12.00
CA GLY A 176 -17.98 22.54 11.93
C GLY A 176 -16.87 22.72 12.96
N ALA A 177 -16.34 21.61 13.54
CA ALA A 177 -15.28 21.68 14.55
C ALA A 177 -13.91 22.04 13.95
N ILE A 178 -13.77 22.00 12.64
CA ILE A 178 -12.58 22.38 11.89
C ILE A 178 -12.98 23.22 10.68
N SER A 179 -12.18 24.22 10.33
CA SER A 179 -12.39 25.03 9.12
C SER A 179 -12.04 24.22 7.86
N GLU A 180 -12.60 24.63 6.70
CA GLU A 180 -12.28 24.01 5.42
C GLU A 180 -10.77 24.13 5.08
N THR A 181 -10.19 25.28 5.40
CA THR A 181 -8.76 25.56 5.17
C THR A 181 -7.87 24.62 5.97
N ASP A 182 -8.13 24.52 7.29
CA ASP A 182 -7.34 23.65 8.18
C ASP A 182 -7.53 22.17 7.83
N TYR A 183 -8.74 21.79 7.39
CA TYR A 183 -8.99 20.42 6.96
C TYR A 183 -8.27 20.06 5.65
N LYS A 184 -8.18 21.01 4.70
CA LYS A 184 -7.37 20.84 3.48
C LYS A 184 -5.89 20.70 3.80
N GLU A 185 -5.38 21.48 4.75
CA GLU A 185 -4.00 21.36 5.22
C GLU A 185 -3.76 19.98 5.85
N LEU A 186 -4.68 19.53 6.71
CA LEU A 186 -4.63 18.21 7.35
C LEU A 186 -4.60 17.07 6.32
N THR A 187 -5.45 17.13 5.30
CA THR A 187 -5.47 16.13 4.22
C THR A 187 -4.22 16.18 3.35
N SER A 188 -3.65 17.37 3.11
CA SER A 188 -2.40 17.53 2.38
C SER A 188 -1.20 16.92 3.13
N LYS A 189 -1.16 17.04 4.45
CA LYS A 189 -0.13 16.38 5.28
C LYS A 189 -0.21 14.86 5.19
N LEU A 190 -1.43 14.28 5.23
CA LEU A 190 -1.65 12.86 5.03
C LEU A 190 -1.20 12.39 3.63
N GLU A 191 -1.52 13.17 2.59
CA GLU A 191 -1.11 12.91 1.21
C GLU A 191 0.40 12.95 1.03
N ASN A 192 1.06 13.98 1.58
CA ASN A 192 2.51 14.13 1.51
C ASN A 192 3.23 12.96 2.17
N PHE A 193 2.71 12.46 3.30
CA PHE A 193 3.25 11.28 3.95
C PHE A 193 3.21 10.07 3.02
N TYR A 194 2.05 9.73 2.45
CA TYR A 194 1.93 8.59 1.53
C TYR A 194 2.70 8.78 0.21
N SER A 195 3.02 10.00 -0.15
CA SER A 195 3.82 10.33 -1.35
C SER A 195 5.33 10.34 -1.09
N GLY A 196 5.78 9.95 0.11
CA GLY A 196 7.20 9.97 0.49
C GLY A 196 7.78 11.39 0.67
N LYS A 197 6.95 12.39 0.90
CA LYS A 197 7.33 13.79 1.14
C LYS A 197 7.16 14.18 2.62
N SER A 198 7.48 13.26 3.52
CA SER A 198 7.26 13.42 4.96
C SER A 198 8.42 14.09 5.69
N ASP A 199 9.62 14.16 5.10
CA ASP A 199 10.83 14.62 5.76
C ASP A 199 10.67 16.01 6.36
N GLN A 200 10.11 16.96 5.59
CA GLN A 200 9.88 18.32 6.09
C GLN A 200 8.97 18.33 7.33
N TYR A 201 7.90 17.53 7.34
CA TYR A 201 6.99 17.46 8.48
C TYR A 201 7.65 16.80 9.71
N ILE A 202 8.51 15.80 9.48
CA ILE A 202 9.29 15.16 10.54
C ILE A 202 10.26 16.18 11.14
N ASP A 203 10.99 16.93 10.32
CA ASP A 203 11.92 17.97 10.76
C ASP A 203 11.22 19.07 11.55
N GLU A 204 10.04 19.51 11.10
CA GLU A 204 9.20 20.45 11.84
C GLU A 204 8.86 19.92 13.25
N LYS A 205 8.45 18.64 13.34
CA LYS A 205 8.10 18.02 14.64
C LYS A 205 9.32 17.81 15.54
N VAL A 206 10.49 17.54 14.98
CA VAL A 206 11.76 17.48 15.74
C VAL A 206 12.10 18.85 16.31
N ASN A 207 11.97 19.92 15.52
CA ASN A 207 12.22 21.28 15.96
C ASN A 207 11.22 21.74 17.05
N GLU A 208 9.92 21.42 16.89
CA GLU A 208 8.90 21.65 17.93
C GLU A 208 9.25 20.94 19.23
N MET A 209 9.61 19.65 19.16
CA MET A 209 10.01 18.84 20.33
C MET A 209 11.19 19.50 21.07
N MET A 210 12.21 19.92 20.33
CA MET A 210 13.39 20.58 20.91
C MET A 210 13.02 21.93 21.55
N SER A 211 12.17 22.72 20.90
CA SER A 211 11.69 24.01 21.42
C SER A 211 10.91 23.83 22.72
N PHE A 212 9.94 22.90 22.74
CA PHE A 212 9.16 22.60 23.95
C PHE A 212 10.05 22.08 25.08
N SER A 213 11.03 21.24 24.78
CA SER A 213 11.99 20.76 25.78
C SER A 213 12.81 21.90 26.39
N LYS A 214 13.26 22.84 25.55
CA LYS A 214 14.01 24.04 25.97
C LYS A 214 13.19 24.94 26.90
N ASN A 215 11.90 25.07 26.63
CA ASN A 215 10.95 25.86 27.40
C ASN A 215 10.39 25.10 28.62
N GLN A 216 10.90 23.89 28.92
CA GLN A 216 10.45 23.01 30.01
C GLN A 216 8.97 22.58 29.90
N GLU A 217 8.39 22.62 28.68
CA GLU A 217 7.05 22.15 28.35
C GLU A 217 7.08 20.66 28.04
N TYR A 218 7.46 19.83 29.02
CA TYR A 218 7.79 18.42 28.80
C TYR A 218 6.63 17.59 28.28
N GLU A 219 5.38 17.90 28.63
CA GLU A 219 4.20 17.17 28.11
C GLU A 219 4.03 17.40 26.61
N LYS A 220 4.23 18.65 26.13
CA LYS A 220 4.16 18.97 24.70
C LYS A 220 5.34 18.35 23.94
N ALA A 221 6.54 18.38 24.52
CA ALA A 221 7.71 17.73 23.97
C ALA A 221 7.48 16.20 23.82
N GLN A 222 6.86 15.56 24.82
CA GLN A 222 6.52 14.14 24.76
C GLN A 222 5.46 13.83 23.69
N GLN A 223 4.48 14.70 23.49
CA GLN A 223 3.48 14.55 22.42
C GLN A 223 4.14 14.63 21.03
N ALA A 224 5.02 15.62 20.80
CA ALA A 224 5.78 15.73 19.55
C ALA A 224 6.65 14.48 19.31
N LYS A 225 7.36 13.99 20.35
CA LYS A 225 8.14 12.76 20.29
C LYS A 225 7.29 11.54 19.92
N ASN A 226 6.10 11.41 20.49
CA ASN A 226 5.20 10.29 20.19
C ASN A 226 4.75 10.32 18.71
N ILE A 227 4.48 11.49 18.15
CA ILE A 227 4.17 11.66 16.72
C ILE A 227 5.35 11.20 15.86
N ILE A 228 6.57 11.66 16.18
CA ILE A 228 7.80 11.26 15.47
C ILE A 228 7.97 9.74 15.52
N CYS A 229 7.84 9.14 16.70
CA CYS A 229 7.94 7.68 16.84
C CYS A 229 6.89 6.93 16.00
N LEU A 230 5.65 7.41 15.95
CA LEU A 230 4.59 6.82 15.14
C LEU A 230 4.89 6.92 13.63
N LEU A 231 5.47 8.04 13.18
CA LEU A 231 5.86 8.24 11.77
C LEU A 231 6.98 7.25 11.36
N TYR A 232 8.03 7.12 12.16
CA TYR A 232 9.11 6.17 11.90
C TYR A 232 8.67 4.71 12.00
N THR A 233 7.75 4.35 12.90
CA THR A 233 7.26 2.97 13.00
C THR A 233 6.31 2.60 11.86
N SER A 234 5.63 3.55 11.24
CA SER A 234 4.82 3.28 10.04
C SER A 234 5.70 3.08 8.80
N ASP A 235 6.86 3.73 8.72
CA ASP A 235 7.86 3.55 7.66
C ASP A 235 8.61 2.21 7.83
N ALA A 236 9.03 1.88 9.05
CA ALA A 236 9.71 0.62 9.38
C ALA A 236 8.78 -0.62 9.29
N ALA A 237 7.47 -0.48 9.42
CA ALA A 237 6.53 -1.59 9.27
C ALA A 237 6.41 -2.09 7.81
N ASP A 238 6.89 -1.31 6.82
CA ASP A 238 7.03 -1.72 5.43
C ASP A 238 8.39 -2.41 5.16
N ASP A 239 9.41 -2.20 5.99
CA ASP A 239 10.77 -2.73 5.77
C ASP A 239 11.04 -4.08 6.46
N ASP A 240 10.25 -4.51 7.44
CA ASP A 240 10.56 -5.65 8.33
C ASP A 240 9.66 -6.90 8.13
N ARG A 241 9.12 -7.16 6.89
CA ARG A 241 8.38 -8.42 6.64
C ARG A 241 8.57 -9.00 5.26
#